data_947285b33dc8c285449524ae3929f835
#
_entry.id   947285b33dc8c285449524ae3929f835
#
_cell.length_a   1.000
_cell.length_b   1.000
_cell.length_c   1.000
_cell.angle_alpha   90.00
_cell.angle_beta   90.00
_cell.angle_gamma   90.00
#
_symmetry.space_group_name_H-M   'P 1'
#
loop_
_entity.id
_entity.type
_entity.pdbx_description
1 polymer ?
#
loop_
_entity_poly.entity_id
_entity_poly.type
_entity_poly.pdbx_seq_one_letter_code
_entity_poly.pdbx_strand_id
1 'polypeptide(L)'
;IDQLETRALLDNTLIIFTSDNGGLTTLENEHRTAPTSVLPLRAGKGWVYEGGIRVPLIIKTPHNKTGKVIDRPAVSMDFYPTILEYGNISTQSDQHRDGISLKPLLEGKTDKTHSIMVWDFPHYHGSGWTPGRALRKGPWKLVYFFEGNRYELYQIEQDPEEKIDLAS
;
A
#
# COMPACT_ATOMS: atom_id res chain seq x y z
N ILE A 1 -16.99 -10.16 11.69
CA ILE A 1 -17.40 -9.03 12.56
C ILE A 1 -18.49 -9.49 13.50
N ASP A 2 -19.56 -10.12 13.02
CA ASP A 2 -20.73 -10.56 13.80
C ASP A 2 -20.36 -11.41 15.03
N GLN A 3 -19.36 -12.29 14.90
CA GLN A 3 -18.88 -13.09 16.03
C GLN A 3 -18.18 -12.26 17.12
N LEU A 4 -17.49 -11.18 16.73
CA LEU A 4 -16.88 -10.24 17.69
C LEU A 4 -17.97 -9.41 18.40
N GLU A 5 -18.97 -9.00 17.66
CA GLU A 5 -20.13 -8.27 18.17
C GLU A 5 -20.93 -9.10 19.18
N THR A 6 -21.30 -10.33 18.80
CA THR A 6 -22.04 -11.26 19.65
C THR A 6 -21.30 -11.56 20.97
N ARG A 7 -19.97 -11.52 20.94
CA ARG A 7 -19.11 -11.76 22.11
C ARG A 7 -18.74 -10.49 22.86
N ALA A 8 -19.27 -9.33 22.48
CA ALA A 8 -18.94 -8.01 23.04
C ALA A 8 -17.43 -7.68 22.97
N LEU A 9 -16.73 -8.20 21.95
CA LEU A 9 -15.28 -7.97 21.77
C LEU A 9 -14.98 -6.89 20.72
N LEU A 10 -15.95 -6.56 19.85
CA LEU A 10 -15.72 -5.67 18.72
C LEU A 10 -15.21 -4.29 19.13
N ASP A 11 -15.74 -3.72 20.20
CA ASP A 11 -15.35 -2.39 20.67
C ASP A 11 -13.89 -2.32 21.15
N ASN A 12 -13.34 -3.42 21.63
CA ASN A 12 -11.94 -3.51 22.08
C ASN A 12 -11.03 -4.25 21.10
N THR A 13 -11.40 -4.32 19.82
CA THR A 13 -10.62 -5.01 18.81
C THR A 13 -10.14 -4.03 17.74
N LEU A 14 -8.84 -4.06 17.44
CA LEU A 14 -8.24 -3.47 16.25
C LEU A 14 -8.43 -4.45 15.09
N ILE A 15 -9.06 -4.00 13.99
CA ILE A 15 -9.22 -4.79 12.79
C ILE A 15 -8.50 -4.07 11.65
N ILE A 16 -7.60 -4.76 10.96
CA ILE A 16 -6.93 -4.29 9.77
C ILE A 16 -7.32 -5.22 8.62
N PHE A 17 -7.96 -4.67 7.60
CA PHE A 17 -8.29 -5.36 6.38
C PHE A 17 -7.53 -4.74 5.21
N THR A 18 -6.74 -5.55 4.53
CA THR A 18 -5.91 -5.13 3.39
C THR A 18 -5.59 -6.32 2.50
N SER A 19 -4.84 -6.07 1.43
CA SER A 19 -4.21 -7.09 0.60
C SER A 19 -2.68 -6.98 0.72
N ASP A 20 -1.98 -8.08 0.50
CA ASP A 20 -0.52 -8.15 0.49
C ASP A 20 0.10 -7.48 -0.76
N ASN A 21 -0.62 -7.51 -1.88
CA ASN A 21 -0.24 -6.91 -3.16
C ASN A 21 -1.48 -6.63 -4.03
N GLY A 22 -1.29 -5.98 -5.15
CA GLY A 22 -2.33 -5.76 -6.13
C GLY A 22 -2.88 -7.04 -6.75
N GLY A 23 -4.04 -6.96 -7.37
CA GLY A 23 -4.71 -8.09 -8.00
C GLY A 23 -3.91 -8.73 -9.12
N LEU A 24 -4.09 -10.02 -9.32
CA LEU A 24 -3.44 -10.77 -10.40
C LEU A 24 -4.16 -10.51 -11.74
N THR A 25 -3.65 -9.57 -12.52
CA THR A 25 -4.26 -9.12 -13.79
C THR A 25 -3.48 -9.56 -15.04
N THR A 26 -2.28 -10.13 -14.86
CA THR A 26 -1.30 -10.29 -15.93
C THR A 26 -1.08 -11.73 -16.37
N LEU A 27 -1.92 -12.68 -15.93
CA LEU A 27 -1.89 -14.07 -16.40
C LEU A 27 -2.99 -14.37 -17.42
N GLU A 28 -3.45 -13.35 -18.12
CA GLU A 28 -4.40 -13.51 -19.21
C GLU A 28 -3.71 -14.12 -20.44
N ASN A 29 -4.36 -15.08 -21.08
CA ASN A 29 -3.95 -15.66 -22.35
C ASN A 29 -5.18 -16.10 -23.15
N GLU A 30 -5.00 -16.64 -24.36
CA GLU A 30 -6.09 -17.08 -25.24
C GLU A 30 -7.04 -18.14 -24.64
N HIS A 31 -6.64 -18.78 -23.55
CA HIS A 31 -7.43 -19.83 -22.87
C HIS A 31 -7.94 -19.39 -21.49
N ARG A 32 -7.56 -18.20 -20.99
CA ARG A 32 -7.84 -17.80 -19.63
C ARG A 32 -7.90 -16.27 -19.49
N THR A 33 -8.99 -15.77 -18.91
CA THR A 33 -9.10 -14.36 -18.51
C THR A 33 -8.30 -14.10 -17.24
N ALA A 34 -7.90 -12.84 -17.01
CA ALA A 34 -7.30 -12.42 -15.76
C ALA A 34 -8.25 -12.70 -14.58
N PRO A 35 -7.78 -13.32 -13.50
CA PRO A 35 -8.63 -13.68 -12.37
C PRO A 35 -9.17 -12.49 -11.57
N THR A 36 -8.53 -11.31 -11.69
CA THR A 36 -8.94 -10.08 -11.01
C THR A 36 -8.77 -8.85 -11.92
N SER A 37 -9.36 -7.73 -11.50
CA SER A 37 -9.15 -6.43 -12.12
C SER A 37 -8.72 -5.42 -11.06
N VAL A 38 -7.78 -4.55 -11.42
CA VAL A 38 -7.35 -3.41 -10.60
C VAL A 38 -7.62 -2.07 -11.29
N LEU A 39 -8.40 -2.10 -12.36
CA LEU A 39 -8.74 -0.89 -13.10
C LEU A 39 -9.29 0.21 -12.19
N PRO A 40 -8.94 1.48 -12.44
CA PRO A 40 -8.19 1.95 -13.59
C PRO A 40 -6.65 1.90 -13.43
N LEU A 41 -6.12 1.35 -12.33
CA LEU A 41 -4.70 1.35 -12.03
C LEU A 41 -3.92 0.47 -13.01
N ARG A 42 -2.67 0.87 -13.30
CA ARG A 42 -1.78 0.20 -14.23
C ARG A 42 -1.23 -1.11 -13.67
N ALA A 43 -1.17 -2.14 -14.52
CA ALA A 43 -0.62 -3.46 -14.23
C ALA A 43 -1.34 -4.20 -13.10
N GLY A 44 -0.61 -4.84 -12.18
CA GLY A 44 -1.14 -5.64 -11.07
C GLY A 44 -0.02 -6.35 -10.33
N LYS A 45 -0.34 -7.47 -9.70
CA LYS A 45 0.64 -8.28 -8.94
C LYS A 45 1.93 -8.52 -9.71
N GLY A 46 3.06 -8.28 -9.06
CA GLY A 46 4.40 -8.44 -9.64
C GLY A 46 4.92 -7.21 -10.37
N TRP A 47 4.26 -6.06 -10.20
CA TRP A 47 4.71 -4.77 -10.74
C TRP A 47 4.79 -3.73 -9.61
N VAL A 48 5.67 -2.73 -9.76
CA VAL A 48 5.73 -1.57 -8.86
C VAL A 48 4.85 -0.39 -9.32
N TYR A 49 4.08 -0.56 -10.38
CA TYR A 49 3.02 0.38 -10.76
C TYR A 49 1.87 0.36 -9.74
N GLU A 50 1.04 1.39 -9.77
CA GLU A 50 -0.05 1.55 -8.77
C GLU A 50 -0.94 0.29 -8.67
N GLY A 51 -1.25 -0.39 -9.78
CA GLY A 51 -2.04 -1.61 -9.75
C GLY A 51 -1.38 -2.78 -9.02
N GLY A 52 -0.06 -2.78 -8.88
CA GLY A 52 0.67 -3.82 -8.16
C GLY A 52 0.90 -3.52 -6.67
N ILE A 53 0.92 -2.25 -6.27
CA ILE A 53 1.30 -1.84 -4.91
C ILE A 53 0.22 -1.04 -4.17
N ARG A 54 -0.72 -0.41 -4.87
CA ARG A 54 -1.83 0.33 -4.25
C ARG A 54 -3.00 -0.61 -3.97
N VAL A 55 -3.21 -0.90 -2.70
CA VAL A 55 -4.22 -1.86 -2.22
C VAL A 55 -5.22 -1.19 -1.29
N PRO A 56 -6.44 -1.73 -1.14
CA PRO A 56 -7.38 -1.28 -0.13
C PRO A 56 -6.80 -1.42 1.27
N LEU A 57 -7.05 -0.42 2.12
CA LEU A 57 -6.74 -0.47 3.54
C LEU A 57 -7.93 0.04 4.34
N ILE A 58 -8.51 -0.82 5.16
CA ILE A 58 -9.60 -0.48 6.07
C ILE A 58 -9.14 -0.81 7.48
N ILE A 59 -9.19 0.18 8.37
CA ILE A 59 -8.80 0.01 9.77
C ILE A 59 -9.96 0.40 10.67
N LYS A 60 -10.45 -0.55 11.46
CA LYS A 60 -11.35 -0.29 12.59
C LYS A 60 -10.52 -0.24 13.86
N THR A 61 -10.48 0.90 14.51
CA THR A 61 -9.76 1.07 15.78
C THR A 61 -10.66 0.73 16.98
N PRO A 62 -10.09 0.33 18.13
CA PRO A 62 -10.85 0.17 19.37
C PRO A 62 -11.66 1.43 19.68
N HIS A 63 -12.87 1.24 20.20
CA HIS A 63 -13.79 2.29 20.66
C HIS A 63 -14.23 3.33 19.61
N ASN A 64 -13.80 3.20 18.35
CA ASN A 64 -14.24 4.10 17.29
C ASN A 64 -15.59 3.63 16.69
N LYS A 65 -16.55 4.55 16.62
CA LYS A 65 -17.91 4.32 16.08
C LYS A 65 -18.21 5.09 14.80
N THR A 66 -17.26 5.94 14.36
CA THR A 66 -17.45 6.79 13.17
C THR A 66 -16.43 6.44 12.08
N GLY A 67 -16.91 6.24 10.86
CA GLY A 67 -16.05 6.06 9.70
C GLY A 67 -15.52 7.40 9.18
N LYS A 68 -14.30 7.40 8.67
CA LYS A 68 -13.70 8.52 7.92
C LYS A 68 -12.80 7.98 6.82
N VAL A 69 -12.67 8.76 5.76
CA VAL A 69 -11.65 8.52 4.72
C VAL A 69 -10.43 9.36 5.07
N ILE A 70 -9.25 8.74 4.99
CA ILE A 70 -7.96 9.40 5.22
C ILE A 70 -7.17 9.29 3.93
N ASP A 71 -6.97 10.42 3.28
CA ASP A 71 -6.19 10.53 2.04
C ASP A 71 -4.71 10.76 2.35
N ARG A 72 -4.10 9.77 2.97
CA ARG A 72 -2.67 9.74 3.30
C ARG A 72 -2.13 8.34 3.02
N PRO A 73 -0.94 8.23 2.40
CA PRO A 73 -0.34 6.93 2.12
C PRO A 73 0.09 6.24 3.41
N ALA A 74 -0.08 4.92 3.43
CA ALA A 74 0.42 4.01 4.44
C ALA A 74 1.05 2.80 3.75
N VAL A 75 1.95 2.12 4.43
CA VAL A 75 2.60 0.90 3.94
C VAL A 75 2.48 -0.23 4.96
N SER A 76 2.61 -1.47 4.52
CA SER A 76 2.42 -2.63 5.42
C SER A 76 3.37 -2.65 6.63
N MET A 77 4.53 -2.04 6.51
CA MET A 77 5.49 -1.88 7.63
C MET A 77 4.92 -1.06 8.80
N ASP A 78 3.91 -0.23 8.56
CA ASP A 78 3.26 0.61 9.57
C ASP A 78 2.34 -0.20 10.50
N PHE A 79 1.93 -1.38 10.10
CA PHE A 79 1.00 -2.18 10.89
C PHE A 79 1.62 -2.65 12.20
N TYR A 80 2.89 -3.07 12.17
CA TYR A 80 3.57 -3.56 13.37
C TYR A 80 3.63 -2.50 14.49
N PRO A 81 4.21 -1.30 14.30
CA PRO A 81 4.21 -0.28 15.33
C PRO A 81 2.80 0.21 15.71
N THR A 82 1.85 0.20 14.74
CA THR A 82 0.45 0.55 15.02
C THR A 82 -0.21 -0.45 15.98
N ILE A 83 -0.02 -1.74 15.74
CA ILE A 83 -0.56 -2.82 16.59
C ILE A 83 0.03 -2.73 17.99
N LEU A 84 1.35 -2.55 18.12
CA LEU A 84 2.01 -2.38 19.42
C LEU A 84 1.42 -1.21 20.20
N GLU A 85 1.26 -0.06 19.54
CA GLU A 85 0.76 1.14 20.22
C GLU A 85 -0.71 1.02 20.64
N TYR A 86 -1.58 0.38 19.83
CA TYR A 86 -2.95 0.08 20.26
C TYR A 86 -3.01 -0.98 21.36
N GLY A 87 -2.06 -1.92 21.39
CA GLY A 87 -1.91 -2.91 22.45
C GLY A 87 -1.27 -2.39 23.73
N ASN A 88 -0.90 -1.10 23.79
CA ASN A 88 -0.10 -0.51 24.89
C ASN A 88 1.20 -1.28 25.16
N ILE A 89 1.81 -1.81 24.10
CA ILE A 89 3.10 -2.50 24.13
C ILE A 89 4.17 -1.51 23.67
N SER A 90 5.29 -1.48 24.36
CA SER A 90 6.42 -0.62 23.97
C SER A 90 6.91 -0.95 22.55
N THR A 91 7.13 0.08 21.77
CA THR A 91 7.67 -0.06 20.43
C THR A 91 9.10 -0.63 20.46
N GLN A 92 9.43 -1.43 19.48
CA GLN A 92 10.71 -2.10 19.32
C GLN A 92 11.46 -1.47 18.14
N SER A 93 12.07 -0.28 18.36
CA SER A 93 12.67 0.54 17.30
C SER A 93 13.68 -0.21 16.44
N ASP A 94 14.34 -1.22 17.00
CA ASP A 94 15.29 -2.06 16.25
C ASP A 94 14.62 -3.02 15.28
N GLN A 95 13.32 -3.30 15.48
CA GLN A 95 12.53 -4.23 14.67
C GLN A 95 11.67 -3.55 13.60
N HIS A 96 11.29 -2.28 13.81
CA HIS A 96 10.43 -1.53 12.88
C HIS A 96 11.06 -0.20 12.46
N ARG A 97 12.28 -0.24 11.94
CA ARG A 97 13.07 0.95 11.59
C ARG A 97 12.39 1.88 10.60
N ASP A 98 11.64 1.32 9.64
CA ASP A 98 11.04 2.05 8.52
C ASP A 98 9.52 2.28 8.71
N GLY A 99 8.86 1.50 9.57
CA GLY A 99 7.43 1.63 9.84
C GLY A 99 7.15 2.75 10.86
N ILE A 100 6.05 3.46 10.66
CA ILE A 100 5.54 4.47 11.59
C ILE A 100 4.16 4.05 12.10
N SER A 101 3.85 4.34 13.37
CA SER A 101 2.51 4.07 13.87
C SER A 101 1.47 4.96 13.20
N LEU A 102 0.40 4.35 12.70
CA LEU A 102 -0.74 5.05 12.12
C LEU A 102 -1.72 5.55 13.21
N LYS A 103 -1.54 5.19 14.48
CA LYS A 103 -2.46 5.56 15.57
C LYS A 103 -2.68 7.07 15.66
N PRO A 104 -1.65 7.95 15.68
CA PRO A 104 -1.85 9.39 15.71
C PRO A 104 -2.64 9.93 14.51
N LEU A 105 -2.41 9.35 13.31
CA LEU A 105 -3.14 9.70 12.09
C LEU A 105 -4.61 9.26 12.17
N LEU A 106 -4.85 8.04 12.62
CA LEU A 106 -6.19 7.48 12.79
C LEU A 106 -7.01 8.24 13.83
N GLU A 107 -6.37 8.74 14.88
CA GLU A 107 -6.99 9.56 15.93
C GLU A 107 -7.10 11.06 15.55
N GLY A 108 -6.59 11.46 14.40
CA GLY A 108 -6.65 12.86 13.93
C GLY A 108 -5.71 13.82 14.67
N LYS A 109 -4.67 13.29 15.30
CA LYS A 109 -3.65 14.07 16.03
C LYS A 109 -2.55 14.61 15.13
N THR A 110 -2.40 14.05 13.96
CA THR A 110 -1.44 14.45 12.93
C THR A 110 -1.98 14.11 11.54
N ASP A 111 -1.41 14.75 10.52
CA ASP A 111 -1.55 14.39 9.11
C ASP A 111 -0.24 13.85 8.51
N LYS A 112 0.79 13.72 9.35
CA LYS A 112 2.12 13.24 8.92
C LYS A 112 2.09 11.77 8.60
N THR A 113 2.75 11.42 7.50
CA THR A 113 3.02 10.06 7.06
C THR A 113 4.44 9.98 6.49
N HIS A 114 4.75 8.93 5.73
CA HIS A 114 6.04 8.81 5.06
C HIS A 114 6.29 9.96 4.07
N SER A 115 7.42 10.63 4.21
CA SER A 115 7.87 11.63 3.24
C SER A 115 8.37 11.01 1.93
N ILE A 116 8.92 9.80 2.03
CA ILE A 116 9.42 9.00 0.91
C ILE A 116 9.07 7.54 1.17
N MET A 117 8.62 6.84 0.14
CA MET A 117 8.41 5.39 0.14
C MET A 117 9.20 4.79 -1.01
N VAL A 118 9.81 3.63 -0.78
CA VAL A 118 10.63 2.93 -1.77
C VAL A 118 10.16 1.48 -1.87
N TRP A 119 10.03 1.00 -3.09
CA TRP A 119 9.82 -0.40 -3.43
C TRP A 119 11.02 -0.87 -4.24
N ASP A 120 11.78 -1.80 -3.71
CA ASP A 120 12.92 -2.41 -4.40
C ASP A 120 12.53 -3.82 -4.83
N PHE A 121 12.43 -4.02 -6.15
CA PHE A 121 12.05 -5.31 -6.72
C PHE A 121 13.03 -5.72 -7.81
N PRO A 122 14.23 -6.16 -7.40
CA PRO A 122 15.35 -6.43 -8.30
C PRO A 122 15.26 -7.82 -8.96
N HIS A 123 14.06 -8.31 -9.21
CA HIS A 123 13.81 -9.66 -9.73
C HIS A 123 12.94 -9.59 -10.99
N TYR A 124 13.14 -10.54 -11.89
CA TYR A 124 12.15 -10.81 -12.94
C TYR A 124 10.89 -11.44 -12.33
N HIS A 125 9.76 -11.11 -12.88
CA HIS A 125 8.48 -11.70 -12.50
C HIS A 125 7.70 -12.18 -13.69
N GLY A 126 6.98 -13.29 -13.57
CA GLY A 126 6.18 -13.90 -14.62
C GLY A 126 5.05 -13.01 -15.20
N SER A 127 4.76 -11.88 -14.55
CA SER A 127 3.84 -10.85 -15.04
C SER A 127 4.44 -9.96 -16.14
N GLY A 128 5.72 -10.10 -16.47
CA GLY A 128 6.44 -9.26 -17.42
C GLY A 128 7.27 -8.14 -16.79
N TRP A 129 7.31 -8.04 -15.45
CA TRP A 129 8.19 -7.11 -14.75
C TRP A 129 9.66 -7.49 -14.94
N THR A 130 10.51 -6.50 -15.21
CA THR A 130 11.97 -6.58 -15.21
C THR A 130 12.57 -5.93 -13.97
N PRO A 131 13.78 -6.33 -13.53
CA PRO A 131 14.39 -5.79 -12.31
C PRO A 131 14.37 -4.26 -12.26
N GLY A 132 13.92 -3.72 -11.12
CA GLY A 132 13.80 -2.28 -10.96
C GLY A 132 13.34 -1.89 -9.57
N ARG A 133 13.04 -0.63 -9.39
CA ARG A 133 12.52 -0.05 -8.14
C ARG A 133 11.59 1.11 -8.41
N ALA A 134 10.77 1.46 -7.44
CA ALA A 134 10.00 2.69 -7.45
C ALA A 134 10.26 3.51 -6.20
N LEU A 135 10.14 4.82 -6.34
CA LEU A 135 10.19 5.79 -5.25
C LEU A 135 8.99 6.72 -5.37
N ARG A 136 8.26 6.88 -4.27
CA ARG A 136 7.21 7.89 -4.16
C ARG A 136 7.63 8.99 -3.19
N LYS A 137 7.48 10.25 -3.62
CA LYS A 137 7.65 11.45 -2.78
C LYS A 137 6.48 12.39 -3.02
N GLY A 138 5.58 12.49 -2.05
CA GLY A 138 4.33 13.23 -2.22
C GLY A 138 3.54 12.70 -3.41
N PRO A 139 3.13 13.57 -4.37
CA PRO A 139 2.39 13.17 -5.56
C PRO A 139 3.26 12.54 -6.66
N TRP A 140 4.57 12.60 -6.53
CA TRP A 140 5.51 12.13 -7.56
C TRP A 140 5.92 10.70 -7.32
N LYS A 141 5.94 9.92 -8.40
CA LYS A 141 6.44 8.54 -8.42
C LYS A 141 7.44 8.37 -9.54
N LEU A 142 8.65 7.96 -9.18
CA LEU A 142 9.72 7.59 -10.09
C LEU A 142 9.82 6.06 -10.14
N VAL A 143 9.84 5.51 -11.35
CA VAL A 143 10.14 4.09 -11.58
C VAL A 143 11.48 4.01 -12.29
N TYR A 144 12.38 3.18 -11.79
CA TYR A 144 13.70 2.96 -12.37
C TYR A 144 13.86 1.49 -12.75
N PHE A 145 14.12 1.22 -14.00
CA PHE A 145 14.44 -0.09 -14.53
C PHE A 145 15.94 -0.24 -14.64
N PHE A 146 16.49 -1.31 -14.10
CA PHE A 146 17.93 -1.55 -14.10
C PHE A 146 18.41 -1.88 -15.52
N GLU A 147 17.59 -2.57 -16.30
CA GLU A 147 17.86 -2.82 -17.71
C GLU A 147 17.66 -1.55 -18.52
N GLY A 148 18.66 -1.22 -19.31
CA GLY A 148 18.65 -0.02 -20.14
C GLY A 148 18.78 1.29 -19.38
N ASN A 149 18.95 1.26 -18.05
CA ASN A 149 19.05 2.46 -17.21
C ASN A 149 17.92 3.45 -17.49
N ARG A 150 16.68 2.94 -17.56
CA ARG A 150 15.48 3.67 -17.98
C ARG A 150 14.71 4.17 -16.76
N TYR A 151 14.20 5.38 -16.85
CA TYR A 151 13.36 6.02 -15.85
C TYR A 151 11.98 6.33 -16.41
N GLU A 152 10.97 6.29 -15.55
CA GLU A 152 9.64 6.82 -15.80
C GLU A 152 9.23 7.68 -14.60
N LEU A 153 8.57 8.81 -14.84
CA LEU A 153 8.13 9.75 -13.79
C LEU A 153 6.64 10.04 -13.95
N TYR A 154 5.89 9.90 -12.87
CA TYR A 154 4.44 10.09 -12.86
C TYR A 154 4.00 11.05 -11.75
N GLN A 155 2.95 11.83 -12.02
CA GLN A 155 2.23 12.62 -11.03
C GLN A 155 0.95 11.86 -10.66
N ILE A 156 1.05 10.92 -9.70
CA ILE A 156 0.04 9.89 -9.44
C ILE A 156 -1.27 10.39 -8.80
N GLU A 157 -1.32 11.62 -8.31
CA GLU A 157 -2.58 12.23 -7.84
C GLU A 157 -3.45 12.71 -9.01
N GLN A 158 -2.84 13.11 -10.13
CA GLN A 158 -3.52 13.54 -11.35
C GLN A 158 -3.58 12.41 -12.39
N ASP A 159 -2.60 11.51 -12.38
CA ASP A 159 -2.48 10.37 -13.29
C ASP A 159 -2.27 9.06 -12.48
N PRO A 160 -3.28 8.59 -11.74
CA PRO A 160 -3.17 7.35 -10.99
C PRO A 160 -3.06 6.10 -11.88
N GLU A 161 -3.34 6.25 -13.16
CA GLU A 161 -3.21 5.19 -14.17
C GLU A 161 -1.81 5.09 -14.76
N GLU A 162 -0.90 6.03 -14.40
CA GLU A 162 0.49 6.08 -14.88
C GLU A 162 0.59 6.02 -16.42
N LYS A 163 -0.24 6.83 -17.09
CA LYS A 163 -0.33 6.90 -18.57
C LYS A 163 0.62 7.92 -19.18
N ILE A 164 0.94 8.98 -18.44
CA ILE A 164 1.72 10.11 -18.93
C ILE A 164 3.09 10.09 -18.25
N ASP A 165 4.09 9.56 -18.97
CA ASP A 165 5.47 9.59 -18.51
C ASP A 165 6.05 11.02 -18.66
N LEU A 166 6.54 11.58 -17.57
CA LEU A 166 7.10 12.93 -17.47
C LEU A 166 8.64 12.91 -17.34
N ALA A 167 9.29 11.74 -17.52
CA ALA A 167 10.75 11.61 -17.42
C ALA A 167 11.49 12.10 -18.68
N SER A 168 10.81 12.36 -19.78
CA SER A 168 11.38 12.79 -21.08
C SER A 168 11.41 14.30 -21.24
#